data_5982f7566cf49c1a588c6a42f41b834b
#
_entry.id   5982f7566cf49c1a588c6a42f41b834b
#
_cell.length_a   1.000
_cell.length_b   1.000
_cell.length_c   1.000
_cell.angle_alpha   90.00
_cell.angle_beta   90.00
_cell.angle_gamma   90.00
#
_symmetry.space_group_name_H-M   'P 1'
#
loop_
_entity.id
_entity.type
_entity.pdbx_description
1 polymer ?
#
loop_
_entity_poly.entity_id
_entity_poly.type
_entity_poly.pdbx_seq_one_letter_code
_entity_poly.pdbx_strand_id
1 'polypeptide(L)'
;MSRKYTGTSDGVSPTKRAGLEHLVACIGYLSGNKLWNNGTRAVRPMRNKRALSVHATGRAADISYRKINGKGSDRAYSLLWIDLLVKHADELGLELLTDYSYTKGKGGGRTWKCDRNAWLDNDRGVIDGGGSASSDWFHFEISPLMADSVPKIQEAINRIVSELQAGA
;
A
#
# COMPACT_ATOMS: atom_id res chain seq x y z
N MET A 1 -15.93 2.61 -8.07
CA MET A 1 -16.62 3.90 -7.69
C MET A 1 -15.70 4.71 -6.78
N SER A 2 -15.83 6.06 -6.76
CA SER A 2 -15.06 6.87 -5.80
C SER A 2 -15.57 6.64 -4.38
N ARG A 3 -14.67 6.52 -3.41
CA ARG A 3 -14.95 6.33 -1.99
C ARG A 3 -14.32 7.45 -1.18
N LYS A 4 -14.90 7.79 -0.03
CA LYS A 4 -14.31 8.81 0.85
C LYS A 4 -12.96 8.32 1.38
N TYR A 5 -11.93 9.16 1.28
CA TYR A 5 -10.62 8.92 1.88
C TYR A 5 -10.67 9.21 3.38
N THR A 6 -10.26 8.25 4.21
CA THR A 6 -10.29 8.36 5.68
C THR A 6 -9.09 9.15 6.24
N GLY A 7 -7.91 8.95 5.67
CA GLY A 7 -6.69 9.57 6.18
C GLY A 7 -6.43 9.18 7.64
N THR A 8 -6.26 10.17 8.52
CA THR A 8 -6.04 9.95 9.97
C THR A 8 -7.26 10.23 10.84
N SER A 9 -8.45 10.34 10.23
CA SER A 9 -9.68 10.74 10.96
C SER A 9 -10.18 9.69 11.97
N ASP A 10 -9.75 8.43 11.85
CA ASP A 10 -10.05 7.36 12.80
C ASP A 10 -9.09 7.30 14.01
N GLY A 11 -8.13 8.23 14.06
CA GLY A 11 -7.23 8.40 15.21
C GLY A 11 -6.08 7.42 15.27
N VAL A 12 -5.27 7.53 16.32
CA VAL A 12 -4.09 6.67 16.54
C VAL A 12 -4.54 5.31 17.05
N SER A 13 -4.08 4.24 16.39
CA SER A 13 -4.30 2.89 16.89
C SER A 13 -3.28 2.54 17.98
N PRO A 14 -3.70 1.97 19.12
CA PRO A 14 -2.78 1.53 20.18
C PRO A 14 -1.91 0.34 19.73
N THR A 15 -2.41 -0.47 18.79
CA THR A 15 -1.77 -1.70 18.33
C THR A 15 -1.74 -1.77 16.79
N LYS A 16 -1.06 -2.78 16.27
CA LYS A 16 -1.21 -3.19 14.89
C LYS A 16 -2.63 -3.73 14.66
N ARG A 17 -3.18 -3.50 13.46
CA ARG A 17 -4.55 -3.95 13.12
C ARG A 17 -4.49 -5.26 12.35
N ALA A 18 -5.25 -6.24 12.82
CA ALA A 18 -5.13 -7.63 12.39
C ALA A 18 -5.37 -7.85 10.88
N GLY A 19 -6.34 -7.14 10.29
CA GLY A 19 -6.62 -7.23 8.85
C GLY A 19 -5.46 -6.71 8.01
N LEU A 20 -4.84 -5.57 8.38
CA LEU A 20 -3.67 -5.06 7.66
C LEU A 20 -2.49 -6.04 7.76
N GLU A 21 -2.19 -6.54 8.96
CA GLU A 21 -1.08 -7.50 9.14
C GLU A 21 -1.32 -8.77 8.32
N HIS A 22 -2.57 -9.24 8.26
CA HIS A 22 -2.96 -10.39 7.44
C HIS A 22 -2.76 -10.13 5.94
N LEU A 23 -3.20 -8.96 5.44
CA LEU A 23 -2.99 -8.59 4.03
C LEU A 23 -1.50 -8.57 3.67
N VAL A 24 -0.69 -7.94 4.53
CA VAL A 24 0.77 -7.86 4.31
C VAL A 24 1.42 -9.25 4.33
N ALA A 25 0.98 -10.15 5.22
CA ALA A 25 1.43 -11.54 5.25
C ALA A 25 1.04 -12.29 3.96
N CYS A 26 -0.19 -12.12 3.47
CA CYS A 26 -0.65 -12.70 2.21
C CYS A 26 0.18 -12.21 1.01
N ILE A 27 0.49 -10.91 0.92
CA ILE A 27 1.35 -10.35 -0.13
C ILE A 27 2.73 -11.02 -0.09
N GLY A 28 3.35 -11.14 1.07
CA GLY A 28 4.64 -11.81 1.24
C GLY A 28 4.60 -13.28 0.80
N TYR A 29 3.60 -14.03 1.25
CA TYR A 29 3.43 -15.43 0.93
C TYR A 29 3.17 -15.67 -0.57
N LEU A 30 2.18 -14.99 -1.14
CA LEU A 30 1.78 -15.14 -2.55
C LEU A 30 2.86 -14.67 -3.53
N SER A 31 3.69 -13.71 -3.12
CA SER A 31 4.84 -13.27 -3.92
C SER A 31 6.08 -14.17 -3.77
N GLY A 32 6.04 -15.20 -2.94
CA GLY A 32 7.21 -16.02 -2.61
C GLY A 32 8.34 -15.21 -1.97
N ASN A 33 7.99 -14.23 -1.12
CA ASN A 33 8.89 -13.24 -0.51
C ASN A 33 9.63 -12.31 -1.49
N LYS A 34 9.19 -12.23 -2.74
CA LYS A 34 9.65 -11.22 -3.70
C LYS A 34 9.22 -9.81 -3.30
N LEU A 35 8.14 -9.72 -2.52
CA LEU A 35 7.70 -8.53 -1.81
C LEU A 35 7.68 -8.83 -0.31
N TRP A 36 8.08 -7.86 0.50
CA TRP A 36 8.17 -8.07 1.94
C TRP A 36 7.83 -6.81 2.74
N ASN A 37 7.38 -7.01 3.98
CA ASN A 37 6.96 -5.95 4.89
C ASN A 37 8.16 -5.08 5.31
N ASN A 38 8.14 -3.82 4.91
CA ASN A 38 9.13 -2.80 5.29
C ASN A 38 8.63 -1.92 6.45
N GLY A 39 7.38 -2.07 6.89
CA GLY A 39 6.79 -1.40 8.03
C GLY A 39 5.29 -1.24 7.91
N THR A 40 4.60 -1.41 9.04
CA THR A 40 3.15 -1.18 9.14
C THR A 40 2.88 -0.04 10.12
N ARG A 41 2.65 -0.32 11.39
CA ARG A 41 2.32 0.70 12.40
C ARG A 41 3.55 1.48 12.88
N ALA A 42 3.48 2.81 12.80
CA ALA A 42 4.47 3.71 13.38
C ALA A 42 3.81 5.03 13.81
N VAL A 43 3.87 5.36 15.09
CA VAL A 43 3.33 6.61 15.63
C VAL A 43 4.37 7.71 15.42
N ARG A 44 4.27 8.40 14.31
CA ARG A 44 5.16 9.50 13.93
C ARG A 44 4.46 10.49 13.01
N PRO A 45 4.88 11.75 12.96
CA PRO A 45 4.42 12.66 11.92
C PRO A 45 4.88 12.21 10.53
N MET A 46 4.19 12.65 9.51
CA MET A 46 4.67 12.55 8.13
C MET A 46 5.98 13.34 7.98
N ARG A 47 6.84 12.89 7.07
CA ARG A 47 8.11 13.57 6.81
C ARG A 47 7.83 15.02 6.40
N ASN A 48 8.52 15.97 7.07
CA ASN A 48 8.40 17.42 6.85
C ASN A 48 7.00 18.01 7.09
N LYS A 49 6.10 17.31 7.80
CA LYS A 49 4.76 17.78 8.16
C LYS A 49 4.50 17.60 9.66
N ARG A 50 3.60 18.44 10.23
CA ARG A 50 3.11 18.27 11.61
C ARG A 50 2.02 17.19 11.71
N ALA A 51 1.32 16.91 10.61
CA ALA A 51 0.26 15.92 10.58
C ALA A 51 0.81 14.50 10.79
N LEU A 52 0.06 13.66 11.50
CA LEU A 52 0.39 12.26 11.71
C LEU A 52 0.36 11.48 10.39
N SER A 53 1.29 10.53 10.26
CA SER A 53 1.24 9.53 9.21
C SER A 53 0.08 8.57 9.43
N VAL A 54 -0.53 8.05 8.37
CA VAL A 54 -1.56 7.00 8.44
C VAL A 54 -1.01 5.69 9.04
N HIS A 55 0.29 5.48 9.03
CA HIS A 55 0.92 4.41 9.83
C HIS A 55 0.54 4.48 11.32
N ALA A 56 0.32 5.68 11.87
CA ALA A 56 -0.10 5.83 13.27
C ALA A 56 -1.50 5.25 13.55
N THR A 57 -2.35 5.18 12.54
CA THR A 57 -3.69 4.57 12.65
C THR A 57 -3.66 3.04 12.49
N GLY A 58 -2.52 2.45 12.17
CA GLY A 58 -2.37 1.01 11.89
C GLY A 58 -2.99 0.56 10.56
N ARG A 59 -3.24 1.48 9.61
CA ARG A 59 -3.90 1.18 8.32
C ARG A 59 -3.00 1.33 7.10
N ALA A 60 -1.74 1.66 7.29
CA ALA A 60 -0.76 1.81 6.24
C ALA A 60 0.34 0.76 6.31
N ALA A 61 0.83 0.35 5.16
CA ALA A 61 1.98 -0.52 5.03
C ALA A 61 2.95 -0.02 3.95
N ASP A 62 4.23 -0.20 4.23
CA ASP A 62 5.31 -0.06 3.26
C ASP A 62 5.74 -1.45 2.82
N ILE A 63 5.72 -1.72 1.52
CA ILE A 63 6.11 -3.01 0.92
C ILE A 63 7.35 -2.81 0.07
N SER A 64 8.41 -3.49 0.43
CA SER A 64 9.68 -3.43 -0.27
C SER A 64 9.86 -4.58 -1.26
N TYR A 65 10.50 -4.27 -2.37
CA TYR A 65 11.03 -5.24 -3.33
C TYR A 65 12.56 -5.27 -3.34
N ARG A 66 13.20 -4.61 -2.38
CA ARG A 66 14.66 -4.60 -2.20
C ARG A 66 15.20 -6.02 -2.08
N LYS A 67 16.25 -6.30 -2.83
CA LYS A 67 16.96 -7.59 -2.74
C LYS A 67 17.84 -7.63 -1.51
N ILE A 68 17.46 -8.43 -0.52
CA ILE A 68 18.18 -8.61 0.74
C ILE A 68 17.90 -9.99 1.33
N ASN A 69 18.94 -10.71 1.74
CA ASN A 69 18.82 -11.99 2.46
C ASN A 69 17.85 -12.98 1.81
N GLY A 70 17.95 -13.17 0.49
CA GLY A 70 17.11 -14.09 -0.27
C GLY A 70 15.69 -13.63 -0.53
N LYS A 71 15.31 -12.40 -0.10
CA LYS A 71 14.03 -11.76 -0.40
C LYS A 71 14.19 -10.69 -1.48
N GLY A 72 13.05 -10.26 -2.02
CA GLY A 72 13.01 -9.15 -2.95
C GLY A 72 12.98 -9.57 -4.41
N SER A 73 12.79 -8.58 -5.26
CA SER A 73 12.63 -8.74 -6.70
C SER A 73 13.14 -7.50 -7.44
N ASP A 74 12.66 -7.31 -8.64
CA ASP A 74 12.90 -6.11 -9.44
C ASP A 74 11.66 -5.18 -9.49
N ARG A 75 11.86 -4.04 -10.10
CA ARG A 75 10.81 -3.04 -10.30
C ARG A 75 9.65 -3.56 -11.14
N ALA A 76 9.91 -4.35 -12.17
CA ALA A 76 8.87 -4.88 -13.05
C ALA A 76 7.90 -5.77 -12.27
N TYR A 77 8.43 -6.64 -11.41
CA TYR A 77 7.60 -7.48 -10.55
C TYR A 77 6.77 -6.65 -9.55
N SER A 78 7.35 -5.58 -8.98
CA SER A 78 6.60 -4.71 -8.06
C SER A 78 5.44 -3.99 -8.76
N LEU A 79 5.59 -3.62 -10.03
CA LEU A 79 4.52 -3.00 -10.82
C LEU A 79 3.32 -3.92 -11.02
N LEU A 80 3.53 -5.23 -11.24
CA LEU A 80 2.43 -6.19 -11.33
C LEU A 80 1.56 -6.17 -10.07
N TRP A 81 2.17 -6.11 -8.89
CA TRP A 81 1.46 -6.04 -7.63
C TRP A 81 0.79 -4.69 -7.37
N ILE A 82 1.44 -3.59 -7.74
CA ILE A 82 0.85 -2.25 -7.66
C ILE A 82 -0.43 -2.19 -8.50
N ASP A 83 -0.38 -2.69 -9.74
CA ASP A 83 -1.53 -2.71 -10.66
C ASP A 83 -2.62 -3.66 -10.13
N LEU A 84 -2.25 -4.84 -9.60
CA LEU A 84 -3.17 -5.78 -8.97
C LEU A 84 -3.91 -5.18 -7.78
N LEU A 85 -3.20 -4.54 -6.86
CA LEU A 85 -3.79 -3.90 -5.69
C LEU A 85 -4.76 -2.79 -6.07
N VAL A 86 -4.43 -1.97 -7.07
CA VAL A 86 -5.30 -0.89 -7.56
C VAL A 86 -6.50 -1.46 -8.33
N LYS A 87 -6.32 -2.51 -9.13
CA LYS A 87 -7.42 -3.21 -9.83
C LYS A 87 -8.48 -3.70 -8.83
N HIS A 88 -8.05 -4.24 -7.71
CA HIS A 88 -8.92 -4.77 -6.65
C HIS A 88 -9.13 -3.80 -5.47
N ALA A 89 -8.99 -2.49 -5.73
CA ALA A 89 -9.04 -1.47 -4.70
C ALA A 89 -10.34 -1.46 -3.89
N ASP A 90 -11.49 -1.72 -4.52
CA ASP A 90 -12.78 -1.74 -3.83
C ASP A 90 -12.91 -2.96 -2.91
N GLU A 91 -12.45 -4.13 -3.35
CA GLU A 91 -12.49 -5.38 -2.59
C GLU A 91 -11.55 -5.35 -1.38
N LEU A 92 -10.35 -4.82 -1.58
CA LEU A 92 -9.33 -4.66 -0.53
C LEU A 92 -9.59 -3.46 0.39
N GLY A 93 -10.55 -2.60 0.03
CA GLY A 93 -10.73 -1.33 0.73
C GLY A 93 -9.52 -0.41 0.62
N LEU A 94 -8.76 -0.51 -0.48
CA LEU A 94 -7.58 0.32 -0.72
C LEU A 94 -8.00 1.79 -0.79
N GLU A 95 -7.41 2.64 0.03
CA GLU A 95 -7.70 4.08 0.07
C GLU A 95 -6.65 4.92 -0.64
N LEU A 96 -5.38 4.51 -0.55
CA LEU A 96 -4.26 5.20 -1.19
C LEU A 96 -3.17 4.19 -1.53
N LEU A 97 -2.49 4.41 -2.66
CA LEU A 97 -1.24 3.73 -2.99
C LEU A 97 -0.27 4.73 -3.60
N THR A 98 0.94 4.83 -3.05
CA THR A 98 2.02 5.66 -3.56
C THR A 98 3.14 4.79 -4.12
N ASP A 99 3.40 4.96 -5.39
CA ASP A 99 4.49 4.38 -6.14
C ASP A 99 5.63 5.40 -6.25
N TYR A 100 6.58 5.34 -5.34
CA TYR A 100 7.68 6.31 -5.25
C TYR A 100 8.68 6.23 -6.40
N SER A 101 8.84 5.05 -6.99
CA SER A 101 9.83 4.80 -8.05
C SER A 101 9.34 5.19 -9.45
N TYR A 102 8.12 5.71 -9.55
CA TYR A 102 7.59 6.20 -10.81
C TYR A 102 8.30 7.49 -11.22
N THR A 103 8.92 7.49 -12.41
CA THR A 103 9.81 8.59 -12.86
C THR A 103 9.26 9.42 -14.02
N LYS A 104 8.06 9.11 -14.54
CA LYS A 104 7.40 9.93 -15.57
C LYS A 104 6.91 11.24 -14.94
N GLY A 105 6.86 12.29 -15.74
CA GLY A 105 6.43 13.61 -15.29
C GLY A 105 7.50 14.33 -14.47
N LYS A 106 7.15 14.86 -13.30
CA LYS A 106 8.05 15.66 -12.44
C LYS A 106 9.00 14.83 -11.57
N GLY A 107 8.93 13.50 -11.64
CA GLY A 107 9.88 12.58 -11.00
C GLY A 107 9.73 12.42 -9.49
N GLY A 108 8.56 12.72 -8.93
CA GLY A 108 8.24 12.57 -7.51
C GLY A 108 7.43 11.33 -7.15
N GLY A 109 7.33 10.34 -8.07
CA GLY A 109 6.42 9.21 -7.92
C GLY A 109 5.00 9.54 -8.40
N ARG A 110 4.08 8.61 -8.15
CA ARG A 110 2.64 8.80 -8.43
C ARG A 110 1.81 8.30 -7.26
N THR A 111 0.62 8.85 -7.06
CA THR A 111 -0.30 8.41 -6.02
C THR A 111 -1.69 8.18 -6.56
N TRP A 112 -2.20 6.96 -6.39
CA TRP A 112 -3.60 6.62 -6.59
C TRP A 112 -4.38 6.87 -5.29
N LYS A 113 -5.62 7.39 -5.41
CA LYS A 113 -6.51 7.55 -4.26
C LYS A 113 -7.94 7.15 -4.58
N CYS A 114 -8.62 6.59 -3.59
CA CYS A 114 -10.00 6.10 -3.71
C CYS A 114 -11.03 7.21 -3.95
N ASP A 115 -10.79 8.43 -3.47
CA ASP A 115 -11.71 9.56 -3.61
C ASP A 115 -11.81 10.09 -5.06
N ARG A 116 -10.77 9.93 -5.84
CA ARG A 116 -10.76 10.27 -7.27
C ARG A 116 -10.71 9.04 -8.20
N ASN A 117 -10.43 7.87 -7.65
CA ASN A 117 -10.24 6.61 -8.39
C ASN A 117 -9.27 6.76 -9.59
N ALA A 118 -8.18 7.49 -9.38
CA ALA A 118 -7.20 7.83 -10.42
C ALA A 118 -5.81 8.05 -9.84
N TRP A 119 -4.83 7.88 -10.72
CA TRP A 119 -3.44 8.25 -10.47
C TRP A 119 -3.22 9.74 -10.73
N LEU A 120 -2.39 10.35 -9.88
CA LEU A 120 -1.79 11.67 -10.13
C LEU A 120 -0.28 11.57 -9.93
N ASP A 121 0.46 12.24 -10.81
CA ASP A 121 1.90 12.39 -10.65
C ASP A 121 2.17 13.34 -9.47
N ASN A 122 3.08 12.96 -8.59
CA ASN A 122 3.48 13.80 -7.48
C ASN A 122 4.46 14.88 -7.97
N ASP A 123 4.29 16.10 -7.48
CA ASP A 123 5.27 17.16 -7.72
C ASP A 123 6.57 16.89 -6.95
N ARG A 124 7.71 17.26 -7.54
CA ARG A 124 9.00 17.21 -6.85
C ARG A 124 8.90 18.02 -5.55
N GLY A 125 9.21 17.37 -4.43
CA GLY A 125 9.14 17.97 -3.10
C GLY A 125 7.84 17.75 -2.35
N VAL A 126 6.80 17.22 -2.99
CA VAL A 126 5.52 16.84 -2.36
C VAL A 126 5.35 15.32 -2.41
N ILE A 127 6.36 14.59 -1.97
CA ILE A 127 6.23 13.15 -1.78
C ILE A 127 5.57 12.95 -0.42
N ASP A 128 4.30 12.63 -0.41
CA ASP A 128 3.63 12.15 0.79
C ASP A 128 4.29 10.84 1.21
N GLY A 129 5.00 10.86 2.34
CA GLY A 129 5.58 9.66 2.92
C GLY A 129 7.09 9.47 2.77
N GLY A 130 7.82 10.37 2.13
CA GLY A 130 9.29 10.42 2.24
C GLY A 130 10.07 9.43 1.40
N GLY A 131 9.48 8.86 0.35
CA GLY A 131 10.20 8.13 -0.68
C GLY A 131 10.97 9.04 -1.64
N SER A 132 11.78 8.45 -2.51
CA SER A 132 12.48 9.12 -3.60
C SER A 132 12.34 8.28 -4.88
N ALA A 133 12.72 8.84 -6.03
CA ALA A 133 12.73 8.11 -7.31
C ALA A 133 13.62 6.84 -7.28
N SER A 134 14.55 6.76 -6.33
CA SER A 134 15.38 5.57 -6.07
C SER A 134 14.81 4.66 -5.00
N SER A 135 13.59 4.90 -4.49
CA SER A 135 12.96 4.02 -3.51
C SER A 135 12.69 2.64 -4.12
N ASP A 136 12.96 1.61 -3.35
CA ASP A 136 12.73 0.21 -3.69
C ASP A 136 11.56 -0.39 -2.91
N TRP A 137 10.53 0.44 -2.67
CA TRP A 137 9.32 0.13 -1.94
C TRP A 137 8.16 1.02 -2.39
N PHE A 138 6.94 0.59 -2.13
CA PHE A 138 5.71 1.36 -2.31
C PHE A 138 4.91 1.39 -1.01
N HIS A 139 4.06 2.39 -0.86
CA HIS A 139 3.20 2.60 0.29
C HIS A 139 1.74 2.36 -0.08
N PHE A 140 0.96 1.73 0.79
CA PHE A 140 -0.49 1.68 0.63
C PHE A 140 -1.24 1.85 1.95
N GLU A 141 -2.50 2.28 1.83
CA GLU A 141 -3.42 2.49 2.94
C GLU A 141 -4.74 1.79 2.65
N ILE A 142 -5.34 1.16 3.65
CA ILE A 142 -6.65 0.51 3.54
C ILE A 142 -7.66 1.15 4.50
N SER A 143 -8.95 0.92 4.24
CA SER A 143 -10.05 1.44 5.05
C SER A 143 -10.02 0.87 6.48
N PRO A 144 -10.61 1.58 7.47
CA PRO A 144 -10.70 1.07 8.85
C PRO A 144 -11.35 -0.30 8.93
N LEU A 145 -12.45 -0.51 8.18
CA LEU A 145 -13.17 -1.78 8.15
C LEU A 145 -12.28 -2.96 7.73
N MET A 146 -11.48 -2.78 6.69
CA MET A 146 -10.60 -3.84 6.18
C MET A 146 -9.39 -4.05 7.08
N ALA A 147 -8.86 -2.97 7.65
CA ALA A 147 -7.72 -3.06 8.57
C ALA A 147 -8.02 -3.88 9.82
N ASP A 148 -9.27 -3.90 10.30
CA ASP A 148 -9.68 -4.65 11.49
C ASP A 148 -10.10 -6.09 11.18
N SER A 149 -10.42 -6.42 9.93
CA SER A 149 -11.11 -7.68 9.61
C SER A 149 -10.26 -8.66 8.82
N VAL A 150 -9.66 -9.63 9.49
CA VAL A 150 -8.99 -10.77 8.84
C VAL A 150 -9.94 -11.52 7.89
N PRO A 151 -11.20 -11.85 8.25
CA PRO A 151 -12.09 -12.56 7.33
C PRO A 151 -12.38 -11.80 6.03
N LYS A 152 -12.58 -10.48 6.09
CA LYS A 152 -12.83 -9.68 4.89
C LYS A 152 -11.60 -9.60 3.97
N ILE A 153 -10.41 -9.44 4.55
CA ILE A 153 -9.16 -9.50 3.79
C ILE A 153 -8.99 -10.88 3.14
N GLN A 154 -9.22 -11.97 3.89
CA GLN A 154 -9.11 -13.32 3.34
C GLN A 154 -10.09 -13.56 2.18
N GLU A 155 -11.32 -13.08 2.31
CA GLU A 155 -12.32 -13.16 1.22
C GLU A 155 -11.85 -12.40 -0.02
N ALA A 156 -11.35 -11.18 0.12
CA ALA A 156 -10.81 -10.39 -0.99
C ALA A 156 -9.61 -11.09 -1.65
N ILE A 157 -8.67 -11.61 -0.86
CA ILE A 157 -7.52 -12.36 -1.37
C ILE A 157 -7.95 -13.62 -2.12
N ASN A 158 -8.93 -14.37 -1.61
CA ASN A 158 -9.41 -15.58 -2.29
C ASN A 158 -10.01 -15.26 -3.67
N ARG A 159 -10.75 -14.15 -3.81
CA ARG A 159 -11.29 -13.68 -5.10
C ARG A 159 -10.16 -13.32 -6.07
N ILE A 160 -9.16 -12.56 -5.61
CA ILE A 160 -8.00 -12.18 -6.40
C ILE A 160 -7.24 -13.41 -6.90
N VAL A 161 -6.97 -14.38 -6.03
CA VAL A 161 -6.27 -15.62 -6.39
C VAL A 161 -7.09 -16.43 -7.40
N SER A 162 -8.40 -16.55 -7.20
CA SER A 162 -9.29 -17.27 -8.13
C SER A 162 -9.29 -16.62 -9.52
N GLU A 163 -9.29 -15.30 -9.60
CA GLU A 163 -9.23 -14.57 -10.87
C GLU A 163 -7.88 -14.80 -11.58
N LEU A 164 -6.79 -14.75 -10.85
CA LEU A 164 -5.45 -15.01 -11.41
C LEU A 164 -5.32 -16.43 -11.97
N GLN A 165 -5.94 -17.41 -11.29
CA GLN A 165 -5.95 -18.81 -11.76
C GLN A 165 -6.83 -19.03 -12.98
N ALA A 166 -7.97 -18.32 -13.07
CA ALA A 166 -8.88 -18.41 -14.20
C ALA A 166 -8.36 -17.71 -15.47
N GLY A 167 -7.44 -16.76 -15.33
CA GLY A 167 -6.82 -16.02 -16.43
C GLY A 167 -5.48 -16.58 -16.91
N ALA A 168 -4.96 -17.64 -16.28
CA ALA A 168 -3.72 -18.33 -16.63
C ALA A 168 -4.00 -19.53 -17.54
#